data_dd97168d38c1982e911e332bde2e4cad
#
_entry.id   dd97168d38c1982e911e332bde2e4cad
#
_cell.length_a   1.000
_cell.length_b   1.000
_cell.length_c   1.000
_cell.angle_alpha   90.00
_cell.angle_beta   90.00
_cell.angle_gamma   90.00
#
_symmetry.space_group_name_H-M   'P 1'
#
loop_
_entity.id
_entity.type
_entity.pdbx_description
1 polymer ?
#
loop_
_entity_poly.entity_id
_entity_poly.type
_entity_poly.pdbx_seq_one_letter_code
_entity_poly.pdbx_strand_id
1 'polypeptide(L)'
;MADNKQNTNPNVPNSGNIPKLRFPEFTEDWVQYKCSDLLEFYSTNSLSWEQLDYDNNDLLNLHYGLIHVGLPTLVNVEQHNLPSVKPEFKPKNYTLCKNGDVAFADASEDTNEVAKPIEFYDCSDKQIVCGLHTIHGRDKLNATEVGFKGYAFSSTPFHHKIRRLAQGSKIYSISSKNFAEVTLGVPTRKEQRKIVDLLSKLDERIATQNKIIEDLKKLKVAISNRLLNNKTLLNKTAPLSNFGELKNGYAFKSSTYVPKGNYHIITIANVSGDREIVTDSCNTILSVPIDIQSHQILKSGDILISLTGNVGRVSLNKGNNNLLNQRVGLFVPNNSISAEFIYQSLSFVQFENSMINLAQGAAQMNIGKGDIESYQIRYSDNHQLINSISRILLDYDIKIEIENKYLQSLLSQKAYLLSNLFI
;
A
#
# COMPACT_ATOMS: atom_id res chain seq x y z
N MET A 1 52.80 -27.69 -24.77
CA MET A 1 52.29 -28.26 -23.51
C MET A 1 52.56 -27.24 -22.41
N ALA A 2 51.59 -26.49 -22.05
CA ALA A 2 51.64 -25.49 -20.95
C ALA A 2 50.43 -25.73 -20.06
N ASP A 3 50.70 -26.24 -18.86
CA ASP A 3 49.72 -26.55 -17.85
C ASP A 3 49.06 -25.28 -17.31
N ASN A 4 47.79 -25.13 -17.52
CA ASN A 4 46.92 -24.15 -16.90
C ASN A 4 46.52 -24.66 -15.51
N LYS A 5 47.32 -24.34 -14.48
CA LYS A 5 46.91 -24.47 -13.08
C LYS A 5 45.93 -23.35 -12.76
N GLN A 6 44.66 -23.68 -12.67
CA GLN A 6 43.64 -22.83 -12.01
C GLN A 6 43.99 -22.71 -10.53
N ASN A 7 44.31 -21.48 -10.12
CA ASN A 7 44.47 -21.07 -8.73
C ASN A 7 43.08 -21.01 -8.07
N THR A 8 42.67 -22.10 -7.43
CA THR A 8 41.51 -22.10 -6.54
C THR A 8 41.97 -21.58 -5.17
N ASN A 9 41.46 -20.40 -4.85
CA ASN A 9 41.66 -19.77 -3.53
C ASN A 9 40.90 -20.61 -2.47
N PRO A 10 41.52 -21.21 -1.46
CA PRO A 10 40.85 -22.16 -0.55
C PRO A 10 40.05 -21.53 0.59
N ASN A 11 39.76 -20.23 0.57
CA ASN A 11 39.10 -19.50 1.65
C ASN A 11 37.79 -18.82 1.27
N VAL A 12 36.97 -19.44 0.39
CA VAL A 12 35.55 -19.08 0.29
C VAL A 12 34.75 -20.12 1.06
N PRO A 13 34.16 -19.81 2.23
CA PRO A 13 33.29 -20.75 2.92
C PRO A 13 32.15 -21.12 1.98
N ASN A 14 31.81 -22.40 1.95
CA ASN A 14 30.67 -22.93 1.23
C ASN A 14 29.42 -22.26 1.79
N SER A 15 28.85 -21.24 1.10
CA SER A 15 27.91 -20.24 1.60
C SER A 15 26.45 -20.75 1.68
N GLY A 16 26.23 -22.02 2.10
CA GLY A 16 24.90 -22.63 2.09
C GLY A 16 24.01 -22.30 3.29
N ASN A 17 24.56 -22.08 4.48
CA ASN A 17 23.82 -22.03 5.74
C ASN A 17 24.07 -20.77 6.58
N ILE A 18 24.50 -19.68 5.94
CA ILE A 18 24.76 -18.40 6.60
C ILE A 18 24.05 -17.28 5.83
N PRO A 19 23.28 -16.40 6.49
CA PRO A 19 22.64 -15.26 5.82
C PRO A 19 23.67 -14.22 5.34
N LYS A 20 23.32 -13.44 4.32
CA LYS A 20 24.19 -12.39 3.76
C LYS A 20 24.44 -11.25 4.74
N LEU A 21 23.47 -10.95 5.58
CA LEU A 21 23.54 -9.98 6.67
C LEU A 21 23.34 -10.72 7.98
N ARG A 22 24.23 -10.51 8.93
CA ARG A 22 24.22 -11.19 10.22
C ARG A 22 24.80 -10.31 11.32
N PHE A 23 24.35 -10.50 12.54
CA PHE A 23 25.00 -9.89 13.70
C PHE A 23 26.39 -10.52 13.91
N PRO A 24 27.45 -9.72 14.10
CA PRO A 24 28.84 -10.19 14.05
C PRO A 24 29.23 -11.17 15.18
N GLU A 25 28.46 -11.19 16.25
CA GLU A 25 28.68 -12.10 17.39
C GLU A 25 28.22 -13.53 17.16
N PHE A 26 27.45 -13.81 16.08
CA PHE A 26 27.01 -15.17 15.77
C PHE A 26 27.80 -15.74 14.61
N THR A 27 28.36 -16.92 14.82
CA THR A 27 29.25 -17.59 13.87
C THR A 27 28.79 -18.99 13.48
N GLU A 28 27.88 -19.59 14.27
CA GLU A 28 27.41 -20.95 14.04
C GLU A 28 26.50 -21.02 12.79
N ASP A 29 26.60 -22.13 12.04
CA ASP A 29 25.72 -22.37 10.89
C ASP A 29 24.26 -22.50 11.32
N TRP A 30 23.36 -22.04 10.48
CA TRP A 30 21.93 -22.24 10.69
C TRP A 30 21.54 -23.68 10.35
N VAL A 31 20.66 -24.26 11.17
CA VAL A 31 20.09 -25.58 10.91
C VAL A 31 18.95 -25.47 9.91
N GLN A 32 19.00 -26.29 8.85
CA GLN A 32 17.94 -26.36 7.87
C GLN A 32 16.90 -27.38 8.29
N TYR A 33 15.63 -26.97 8.41
CA TYR A 33 14.50 -27.85 8.68
C TYR A 33 13.56 -27.83 7.49
N LYS A 34 13.01 -29.00 7.10
CA LYS A 34 11.78 -29.02 6.30
C LYS A 34 10.62 -28.49 7.14
N CYS A 35 9.66 -27.82 6.51
CA CYS A 35 8.46 -27.38 7.23
C CYS A 35 7.74 -28.56 7.92
N SER A 36 7.73 -29.74 7.30
CA SER A 36 7.20 -30.97 7.92
C SER A 36 7.96 -31.44 9.16
N ASP A 37 9.25 -31.16 9.24
CA ASP A 37 10.07 -31.57 10.40
C ASP A 37 9.94 -30.56 11.55
N LEU A 38 9.78 -29.28 11.22
CA LEU A 38 9.63 -28.19 12.19
C LEU A 38 8.21 -28.04 12.72
N LEU A 39 7.21 -28.14 11.82
CA LEU A 39 5.81 -27.84 12.13
C LEU A 39 4.95 -29.10 12.18
N GLU A 40 4.04 -29.12 13.14
CA GLU A 40 2.85 -29.94 13.13
C GLU A 40 1.72 -29.13 12.47
N PHE A 41 1.03 -29.74 11.49
CA PHE A 41 -0.06 -29.11 10.77
C PHE A 41 -1.40 -29.52 11.33
N TYR A 42 -2.30 -28.56 11.46
CA TYR A 42 -3.66 -28.77 12.00
C TYR A 42 -4.71 -28.49 10.93
N SER A 43 -5.84 -29.17 11.05
CA SER A 43 -7.00 -28.90 10.20
C SER A 43 -7.57 -27.52 10.48
N THR A 44 -7.99 -26.84 9.42
CA THR A 44 -8.64 -25.54 9.44
C THR A 44 -10.11 -25.69 9.06
N ASN A 45 -10.95 -24.71 9.38
CA ASN A 45 -12.35 -24.74 8.98
C ASN A 45 -12.53 -24.10 7.59
N SER A 46 -13.72 -24.31 6.99
CA SER A 46 -14.08 -23.80 5.67
C SER A 46 -15.16 -22.71 5.72
N LEU A 47 -15.28 -22.00 6.83
CA LEU A 47 -16.30 -20.97 7.02
C LEU A 47 -16.06 -19.78 6.10
N SER A 48 -17.10 -19.38 5.37
CA SER A 48 -17.13 -18.17 4.55
C SER A 48 -17.42 -16.92 5.38
N TRP A 49 -17.24 -15.72 4.79
CA TRP A 49 -17.56 -14.45 5.45
C TRP A 49 -19.02 -14.35 5.94
N GLU A 50 -19.96 -14.96 5.25
CA GLU A 50 -21.38 -14.97 5.64
C GLU A 50 -21.64 -15.69 6.96
N GLN A 51 -20.75 -16.60 7.36
CA GLN A 51 -20.81 -17.40 8.58
C GLN A 51 -20.04 -16.78 9.74
N LEU A 52 -19.46 -15.60 9.51
CA LEU A 52 -18.68 -14.81 10.48
C LEU A 52 -19.38 -13.49 10.78
N ASP A 53 -19.13 -12.94 11.95
CA ASP A 53 -19.56 -11.61 12.37
C ASP A 53 -18.53 -10.96 13.31
N TYR A 54 -18.84 -9.76 13.80
CA TYR A 54 -18.04 -9.04 14.79
C TYR A 54 -18.83 -8.75 16.07
N ASP A 55 -19.96 -9.43 16.28
CA ASP A 55 -20.93 -9.13 17.34
C ASP A 55 -20.61 -9.86 18.65
N ASN A 56 -19.83 -10.95 18.57
CA ASN A 56 -19.42 -11.73 19.72
C ASN A 56 -17.90 -12.00 19.70
N ASN A 57 -17.34 -12.56 20.78
CA ASN A 57 -15.92 -12.87 20.90
C ASN A 57 -15.68 -14.32 21.41
N ASP A 58 -16.64 -15.22 21.23
CA ASP A 58 -16.55 -16.56 21.79
C ASP A 58 -15.53 -17.45 21.09
N LEU A 59 -15.55 -17.43 19.73
CA LEU A 59 -14.61 -18.18 18.91
C LEU A 59 -14.21 -17.34 17.72
N LEU A 60 -13.04 -16.74 17.78
CA LEU A 60 -12.49 -15.91 16.72
C LEU A 60 -12.01 -16.78 15.56
N ASN A 61 -12.14 -16.28 14.33
CA ASN A 61 -11.75 -16.99 13.12
C ASN A 61 -10.77 -16.17 12.30
N LEU A 62 -9.62 -16.75 11.99
CA LEU A 62 -8.66 -16.17 11.07
C LEU A 62 -9.00 -16.58 9.63
N HIS A 63 -9.71 -15.75 8.90
CA HIS A 63 -9.97 -15.94 7.48
C HIS A 63 -8.76 -15.48 6.64
N TYR A 64 -8.40 -16.22 5.56
CA TYR A 64 -7.24 -15.92 4.71
C TYR A 64 -7.22 -14.47 4.16
N GLY A 65 -8.39 -13.90 3.88
CA GLY A 65 -8.51 -12.52 3.43
C GLY A 65 -7.92 -11.51 4.41
N LEU A 66 -7.95 -11.78 5.72
CA LEU A 66 -7.32 -10.92 6.73
C LEU A 66 -5.78 -11.00 6.69
N ILE A 67 -5.23 -12.14 6.27
CA ILE A 67 -3.79 -12.30 6.09
C ILE A 67 -3.32 -11.44 4.91
N HIS A 68 -4.10 -11.39 3.82
CA HIS A 68 -3.77 -10.56 2.66
C HIS A 68 -3.95 -9.07 2.95
N VAL A 69 -4.99 -8.69 3.70
CA VAL A 69 -5.36 -7.28 3.92
C VAL A 69 -5.50 -7.01 5.42
N GLY A 70 -4.55 -6.26 5.97
CA GLY A 70 -4.73 -5.60 7.27
C GLY A 70 -4.05 -6.23 8.48
N LEU A 71 -3.62 -7.51 8.46
CA LEU A 71 -2.88 -8.08 9.57
C LEU A 71 -1.37 -7.92 9.39
N PRO A 72 -0.64 -7.57 10.49
CA PRO A 72 0.82 -7.56 10.49
C PRO A 72 1.38 -8.99 10.52
N THR A 73 2.70 -9.11 10.28
CA THR A 73 3.42 -10.39 10.37
C THR A 73 3.30 -11.03 11.76
N LEU A 74 3.38 -10.22 12.82
CA LEU A 74 3.17 -10.64 14.20
C LEU A 74 1.83 -10.11 14.69
N VAL A 75 0.91 -11.02 15.03
CA VAL A 75 -0.47 -10.67 15.42
C VAL A 75 -0.60 -10.71 16.94
N ASN A 76 -0.91 -9.57 17.53
CA ASN A 76 -1.47 -9.50 18.88
C ASN A 76 -2.99 -9.36 18.74
N VAL A 77 -3.74 -10.32 19.23
CA VAL A 77 -5.19 -10.43 18.98
C VAL A 77 -6.01 -9.35 19.70
N GLU A 78 -5.48 -8.75 20.76
CA GLU A 78 -6.14 -7.61 21.39
C GLU A 78 -6.09 -6.32 20.55
N GLN A 79 -5.06 -6.21 19.72
CA GLN A 79 -4.85 -5.02 18.88
C GLN A 79 -5.50 -5.15 17.50
N HIS A 80 -5.99 -6.35 17.15
CA HIS A 80 -6.51 -6.64 15.82
C HIS A 80 -7.89 -7.31 15.94
N ASN A 81 -8.88 -6.69 15.32
CA ASN A 81 -10.25 -7.18 15.35
C ASN A 81 -10.43 -8.35 14.38
N LEU A 82 -10.44 -9.57 14.90
CA LEU A 82 -10.80 -10.78 14.16
C LEU A 82 -12.30 -11.01 14.25
N PRO A 83 -12.96 -11.48 13.17
CA PRO A 83 -14.35 -11.87 13.22
C PRO A 83 -14.55 -13.12 14.07
N SER A 84 -15.73 -13.27 14.63
CA SER A 84 -16.19 -14.43 15.38
C SER A 84 -16.97 -15.37 14.50
N VAL A 85 -16.93 -16.64 14.83
CA VAL A 85 -17.82 -17.66 14.24
C VAL A 85 -19.23 -17.45 14.80
N LYS A 86 -20.25 -17.29 13.94
CA LYS A 86 -21.64 -17.25 14.36
C LYS A 86 -22.01 -18.55 15.07
N PRO A 87 -22.79 -18.51 16.17
CA PRO A 87 -23.05 -19.67 17.04
C PRO A 87 -23.58 -20.89 16.29
N GLU A 88 -24.46 -20.68 15.30
CA GLU A 88 -25.08 -21.76 14.50
C GLU A 88 -24.09 -22.48 13.58
N PHE A 89 -22.94 -21.87 13.27
CA PHE A 89 -21.89 -22.41 12.40
C PHE A 89 -20.66 -22.91 13.18
N LYS A 90 -20.71 -22.92 14.49
CA LYS A 90 -19.58 -23.36 15.32
C LYS A 90 -19.16 -24.79 14.98
N PRO A 91 -17.90 -25.03 14.55
CA PRO A 91 -17.41 -26.36 14.21
C PRO A 91 -17.47 -27.29 15.44
N LYS A 92 -17.78 -28.58 15.22
CA LYS A 92 -17.77 -29.57 16.30
C LYS A 92 -16.37 -29.90 16.80
N ASN A 93 -15.40 -29.92 15.86
CA ASN A 93 -13.99 -30.21 16.14
C ASN A 93 -13.14 -29.08 15.55
N TYR A 94 -12.22 -28.54 16.33
CA TYR A 94 -11.28 -27.52 15.91
C TYR A 94 -10.05 -27.52 16.82
N THR A 95 -8.96 -26.98 16.28
CA THR A 95 -7.72 -26.75 17.03
C THR A 95 -7.56 -25.26 17.32
N LEU A 96 -7.44 -24.93 18.61
CA LEU A 96 -7.18 -23.53 19.01
C LEU A 96 -5.74 -23.13 18.68
N CYS A 97 -5.59 -21.91 18.18
CA CYS A 97 -4.29 -21.27 18.00
C CYS A 97 -3.67 -20.93 19.36
N LYS A 98 -2.34 -20.99 19.43
CA LYS A 98 -1.53 -20.64 20.60
C LYS A 98 -0.48 -19.63 20.21
N ASN A 99 0.10 -18.96 21.21
CA ASN A 99 1.26 -18.09 21.00
C ASN A 99 2.37 -18.88 20.29
N GLY A 100 2.91 -18.28 19.22
CA GLY A 100 3.90 -18.88 18.36
C GLY A 100 3.34 -19.81 17.25
N ASP A 101 2.03 -20.06 17.16
CA ASP A 101 1.46 -20.72 15.99
C ASP A 101 1.56 -19.81 14.77
N VAL A 102 1.71 -20.42 13.60
CA VAL A 102 1.73 -19.70 12.31
C VAL A 102 0.53 -20.10 11.46
N ALA A 103 0.00 -19.13 10.73
CA ALA A 103 -1.02 -19.38 9.73
C ALA A 103 -0.56 -18.78 8.39
N PHE A 104 -0.83 -19.48 7.31
CA PHE A 104 -0.45 -19.08 5.96
C PHE A 104 -1.69 -19.01 5.08
N ALA A 105 -1.81 -18.00 4.23
CA ALA A 105 -2.82 -17.99 3.18
C ALA A 105 -2.40 -18.95 2.06
N ASP A 106 -3.15 -20.04 1.84
CA ASP A 106 -2.78 -21.06 0.87
C ASP A 106 -3.02 -20.65 -0.59
N ALA A 107 -3.79 -19.58 -0.83
CA ALA A 107 -4.16 -19.08 -2.14
C ALA A 107 -4.07 -17.55 -2.22
N SER A 108 -3.68 -17.03 -3.41
CA SER A 108 -3.63 -15.60 -3.71
C SER A 108 -3.74 -15.36 -5.23
N GLU A 109 -4.21 -14.18 -5.62
CA GLU A 109 -4.15 -13.68 -7.01
C GLU A 109 -2.73 -13.27 -7.42
N ASP A 110 -1.86 -12.95 -6.46
CA ASP A 110 -0.44 -12.63 -6.67
C ASP A 110 0.46 -13.78 -6.19
N THR A 111 1.35 -14.26 -7.04
CA THR A 111 2.34 -15.30 -6.71
C THR A 111 3.26 -14.90 -5.54
N ASN A 112 3.45 -13.60 -5.31
CA ASN A 112 4.27 -13.10 -4.20
C ASN A 112 3.54 -13.19 -2.84
N GLU A 113 2.22 -13.33 -2.86
CA GLU A 113 1.36 -13.37 -1.66
C GLU A 113 0.93 -14.80 -1.29
N VAL A 114 1.23 -15.82 -2.12
CA VAL A 114 0.97 -17.22 -1.80
C VAL A 114 1.81 -17.64 -0.60
N ALA A 115 1.21 -18.34 0.35
CA ALA A 115 1.77 -18.69 1.65
C ALA A 115 2.23 -17.48 2.47
N LYS A 116 1.60 -16.32 2.29
CA LYS A 116 1.81 -15.16 3.17
C LYS A 116 1.54 -15.57 4.61
N PRO A 117 2.51 -15.41 5.52
CA PRO A 117 2.39 -15.85 6.89
C PRO A 117 1.89 -14.76 7.82
N ILE A 118 1.24 -15.19 8.89
CA ILE A 118 1.19 -14.47 10.17
C ILE A 118 1.67 -15.41 11.28
N GLU A 119 2.21 -14.86 12.34
CA GLU A 119 2.48 -15.60 13.59
C GLU A 119 1.65 -14.99 14.71
N PHE A 120 0.93 -15.82 15.46
CA PHE A 120 0.23 -15.39 16.66
C PHE A 120 1.25 -15.08 17.75
N TYR A 121 1.57 -13.80 17.90
CA TYR A 121 2.53 -13.32 18.89
C TYR A 121 1.92 -13.34 20.31
N ASP A 122 0.66 -12.92 20.40
CA ASP A 122 -0.11 -12.94 21.63
C ASP A 122 -1.59 -13.22 21.33
N CYS A 123 -2.10 -14.34 21.84
CA CYS A 123 -3.50 -14.74 21.73
C CYS A 123 -4.38 -14.17 22.85
N SER A 124 -3.80 -13.58 23.92
CA SER A 124 -4.54 -12.94 25.04
C SER A 124 -5.65 -13.82 25.63
N ASP A 125 -5.38 -15.14 25.76
CA ASP A 125 -6.31 -16.17 26.22
C ASP A 125 -7.63 -16.30 25.42
N LYS A 126 -7.71 -15.66 24.24
CA LYS A 126 -8.87 -15.79 23.35
C LYS A 126 -8.88 -17.12 22.61
N GLN A 127 -10.09 -17.63 22.36
CA GLN A 127 -10.26 -18.81 21.52
C GLN A 127 -10.22 -18.42 20.04
N ILE A 128 -9.20 -18.89 19.33
CA ILE A 128 -8.96 -18.53 17.92
C ILE A 128 -8.77 -19.80 17.11
N VAL A 129 -9.38 -19.85 15.93
CA VAL A 129 -9.21 -20.95 14.97
C VAL A 129 -8.76 -20.41 13.62
N CYS A 130 -7.98 -21.19 12.91
CA CYS A 130 -7.64 -20.91 11.52
C CYS A 130 -8.81 -21.30 10.60
N GLY A 131 -9.14 -20.40 9.68
CA GLY A 131 -10.30 -20.48 8.81
C GLY A 131 -10.02 -20.93 7.40
N LEU A 132 -10.96 -20.60 6.51
CA LEU A 132 -10.92 -20.93 5.09
C LEU A 132 -9.62 -20.48 4.43
N HIS A 133 -9.08 -21.34 3.57
CA HIS A 133 -7.85 -21.08 2.80
C HIS A 133 -6.65 -20.70 3.66
N THR A 134 -6.50 -21.36 4.82
CA THR A 134 -5.33 -21.21 5.67
C THR A 134 -4.63 -22.54 5.92
N ILE A 135 -3.31 -22.51 6.08
CA ILE A 135 -2.51 -23.62 6.61
C ILE A 135 -2.11 -23.24 8.02
N HIS A 136 -2.50 -24.04 9.01
CA HIS A 136 -2.16 -23.82 10.43
C HIS A 136 -0.98 -24.72 10.83
N GLY A 137 0.09 -24.11 11.35
CA GLY A 137 1.30 -24.81 11.77
C GLY A 137 1.76 -24.42 13.17
N ARG A 138 2.20 -25.41 13.95
CA ARG A 138 2.78 -25.25 15.30
C ARG A 138 4.17 -25.85 15.34
N ASP A 139 5.12 -25.15 15.95
CA ASP A 139 6.47 -25.68 16.18
C ASP A 139 6.43 -26.88 17.14
N LYS A 140 6.60 -28.09 16.59
CA LYS A 140 6.58 -29.33 17.37
C LYS A 140 7.90 -29.65 18.08
N LEU A 141 9.00 -28.98 17.64
CA LEU A 141 10.34 -29.20 18.20
C LEU A 141 10.67 -28.17 19.28
N ASN A 142 9.83 -27.14 19.46
CA ASN A 142 10.15 -25.97 20.28
C ASN A 142 11.53 -25.40 19.91
N ALA A 143 11.85 -25.36 18.62
CA ALA A 143 13.14 -24.90 18.10
C ALA A 143 13.20 -23.39 17.88
N THR A 144 12.02 -22.74 17.86
CA THR A 144 11.90 -21.32 17.50
C THR A 144 11.40 -20.46 18.65
N GLU A 145 11.91 -19.23 18.72
CA GLU A 145 11.34 -18.18 19.57
C GLU A 145 10.06 -17.64 18.95
N VAL A 146 9.11 -17.19 19.78
CA VAL A 146 7.86 -16.54 19.30
C VAL A 146 8.23 -15.27 18.56
N GLY A 147 7.64 -15.08 17.36
CA GLY A 147 7.91 -13.97 16.45
C GLY A 147 8.96 -14.30 15.38
N PHE A 148 9.82 -15.29 15.58
CA PHE A 148 10.85 -15.62 14.59
C PHE A 148 10.25 -16.23 13.32
N LYS A 149 9.30 -17.15 13.46
CA LYS A 149 8.66 -17.85 12.33
C LYS A 149 7.93 -16.89 11.40
N GLY A 150 7.20 -15.92 11.95
CA GLY A 150 6.49 -14.91 11.18
C GLY A 150 7.43 -14.19 10.21
N TYR A 151 8.59 -13.74 10.68
CA TYR A 151 9.58 -13.08 9.84
C TYR A 151 10.33 -14.03 8.91
N ALA A 152 10.71 -15.21 9.41
CA ALA A 152 11.45 -16.19 8.61
C ALA A 152 10.60 -16.66 7.41
N PHE A 153 9.32 -16.93 7.61
CA PHE A 153 8.39 -17.28 6.56
C PHE A 153 8.01 -16.09 5.65
N SER A 154 8.10 -14.84 6.14
CA SER A 154 7.96 -13.62 5.32
C SER A 154 9.23 -13.27 4.52
N SER A 155 10.31 -14.00 4.70
CA SER A 155 11.59 -13.69 4.07
C SER A 155 11.58 -13.94 2.56
N THR A 156 12.35 -13.14 1.82
CA THR A 156 12.49 -13.30 0.37
C THR A 156 13.05 -14.68 -0.02
N PRO A 157 14.09 -15.25 0.66
CA PRO A 157 14.56 -16.59 0.36
C PRO A 157 13.47 -17.67 0.51
N PHE A 158 12.63 -17.61 1.54
CA PHE A 158 11.52 -18.53 1.71
C PHE A 158 10.46 -18.38 0.61
N HIS A 159 10.03 -17.15 0.33
CA HIS A 159 9.06 -16.89 -0.75
C HIS A 159 9.56 -17.30 -2.13
N HIS A 160 10.85 -17.23 -2.39
CA HIS A 160 11.42 -17.76 -3.64
C HIS A 160 11.23 -19.28 -3.77
N LYS A 161 11.32 -20.02 -2.67
CA LYS A 161 11.06 -21.47 -2.65
C LYS A 161 9.56 -21.75 -2.87
N ILE A 162 8.66 -21.01 -2.23
CA ILE A 162 7.20 -21.12 -2.39
C ILE A 162 6.77 -20.86 -3.82
N ARG A 163 7.22 -19.77 -4.45
CA ARG A 163 6.83 -19.41 -5.84
C ARG A 163 7.13 -20.49 -6.86
N ARG A 164 8.17 -21.29 -6.65
CA ARG A 164 8.52 -22.42 -7.54
C ARG A 164 7.54 -23.58 -7.43
N LEU A 165 6.80 -23.66 -6.32
CA LEU A 165 5.87 -24.75 -6.03
C LEU A 165 4.40 -24.34 -6.18
N ALA A 166 4.12 -23.03 -6.22
CA ALA A 166 2.79 -22.47 -6.40
C ALA A 166 2.24 -22.85 -7.80
N GLN A 167 0.97 -23.25 -7.84
CA GLN A 167 0.26 -23.67 -9.05
C GLN A 167 -0.95 -22.77 -9.29
N GLY A 168 -1.25 -22.49 -10.55
CA GLY A 168 -2.40 -21.66 -10.93
C GLY A 168 -2.08 -20.73 -12.10
N SER A 169 -3.13 -20.11 -12.67
CA SER A 169 -3.00 -19.14 -13.77
C SER A 169 -3.63 -17.78 -13.45
N LYS A 170 -4.66 -17.74 -12.61
CA LYS A 170 -5.31 -16.51 -12.10
C LYS A 170 -5.29 -16.48 -10.58
N ILE A 171 -5.56 -17.62 -9.95
CA ILE A 171 -5.40 -17.83 -8.51
C ILE A 171 -4.28 -18.83 -8.37
N TYR A 172 -3.25 -18.44 -7.64
CA TYR A 172 -2.11 -19.30 -7.33
C TYR A 172 -2.32 -19.90 -5.95
N SER A 173 -2.02 -21.19 -5.80
CA SER A 173 -2.16 -21.90 -4.54
C SER A 173 -1.00 -22.85 -4.28
N ILE A 174 -0.80 -23.17 -3.00
CA ILE A 174 0.14 -24.18 -2.57
C ILE A 174 -0.58 -25.23 -1.71
N SER A 175 -0.42 -26.50 -2.02
CA SER A 175 -0.94 -27.57 -1.16
C SER A 175 -0.10 -27.71 0.10
N SER A 176 -0.74 -28.12 1.21
CA SER A 176 -0.02 -28.40 2.47
C SER A 176 1.10 -29.42 2.28
N LYS A 177 0.94 -30.39 1.36
CA LYS A 177 1.97 -31.37 1.01
C LYS A 177 3.20 -30.70 0.39
N ASN A 178 3.02 -29.82 -0.60
CA ASN A 178 4.12 -29.12 -1.23
C ASN A 178 4.79 -28.13 -0.26
N PHE A 179 3.99 -27.43 0.54
CA PHE A 179 4.48 -26.53 1.60
C PHE A 179 5.36 -27.28 2.62
N ALA A 180 4.97 -28.49 3.02
CA ALA A 180 5.67 -29.33 3.98
C ALA A 180 7.13 -29.66 3.57
N GLU A 181 7.41 -29.71 2.27
CA GLU A 181 8.75 -30.02 1.72
C GLU A 181 9.69 -28.79 1.65
N VAL A 182 9.16 -27.57 1.84
CA VAL A 182 9.97 -26.36 1.79
C VAL A 182 10.88 -26.29 3.03
N THR A 183 12.12 -25.84 2.85
CA THR A 183 13.10 -25.72 3.93
C THR A 183 13.18 -24.31 4.48
N LEU A 184 13.38 -24.22 5.80
CA LEU A 184 13.60 -23.00 6.56
C LEU A 184 14.92 -23.09 7.34
N GLY A 185 15.75 -22.06 7.30
CA GLY A 185 16.93 -21.93 8.15
C GLY A 185 16.55 -21.42 9.55
N VAL A 186 17.08 -22.04 10.58
CA VAL A 186 16.82 -21.70 11.99
C VAL A 186 18.14 -21.54 12.72
N PRO A 187 18.48 -20.32 13.21
CA PRO A 187 19.67 -20.06 14.01
C PRO A 187 19.49 -20.43 15.49
N THR A 188 20.51 -20.14 16.28
CA THR A 188 20.43 -20.24 17.74
C THR A 188 19.33 -19.32 18.30
N ARG A 189 18.69 -19.70 19.40
CA ARG A 189 17.63 -18.91 20.02
C ARG A 189 18.05 -17.48 20.37
N LYS A 190 19.33 -17.27 20.74
CA LYS A 190 19.87 -15.92 21.01
C LYS A 190 19.85 -15.05 19.76
N GLU A 191 20.23 -15.61 18.62
CA GLU A 191 20.19 -14.91 17.33
C GLU A 191 18.75 -14.65 16.88
N GLN A 192 17.85 -15.64 17.03
CA GLN A 192 16.42 -15.46 16.74
C GLN A 192 15.82 -14.27 17.51
N ARG A 193 16.09 -14.17 18.83
CA ARG A 193 15.61 -13.03 19.64
C ARG A 193 16.08 -11.69 19.09
N LYS A 194 17.37 -11.58 18.72
CA LYS A 194 17.89 -10.34 18.14
C LYS A 194 17.25 -9.99 16.81
N ILE A 195 16.98 -10.98 15.96
CA ILE A 195 16.28 -10.78 14.68
C ILE A 195 14.85 -10.29 14.95
N VAL A 196 14.12 -10.95 15.86
CA VAL A 196 12.77 -10.56 16.25
C VAL A 196 12.75 -9.13 16.81
N ASP A 197 13.65 -8.82 17.76
CA ASP A 197 13.74 -7.47 18.36
C ASP A 197 14.00 -6.38 17.32
N LEU A 198 14.87 -6.65 16.35
CA LEU A 198 15.16 -5.69 15.27
C LEU A 198 13.94 -5.46 14.38
N LEU A 199 13.32 -6.54 13.90
CA LEU A 199 12.23 -6.45 12.92
C LEU A 199 10.91 -5.97 13.57
N SER A 200 10.62 -6.38 14.81
CA SER A 200 9.41 -5.92 15.53
C SER A 200 9.49 -4.42 15.82
N LYS A 201 10.65 -3.90 16.26
CA LYS A 201 10.84 -2.45 16.44
C LYS A 201 10.70 -1.68 15.13
N LEU A 202 11.12 -2.26 14.01
CA LEU A 202 10.92 -1.64 12.71
C LEU A 202 9.43 -1.62 12.33
N ASP A 203 8.69 -2.70 12.62
CA ASP A 203 7.23 -2.76 12.40
C ASP A 203 6.47 -1.77 13.28
N GLU A 204 6.84 -1.61 14.55
CA GLU A 204 6.30 -0.59 15.44
C GLU A 204 6.52 0.84 14.88
N ARG A 205 7.72 1.11 14.33
CA ARG A 205 8.01 2.40 13.68
C ARG A 205 7.18 2.62 12.44
N ILE A 206 6.99 1.58 11.60
CA ILE A 206 6.13 1.64 10.41
C ILE A 206 4.68 1.91 10.81
N ALA A 207 4.16 1.22 11.83
CA ALA A 207 2.81 1.43 12.33
C ALA A 207 2.62 2.86 12.88
N THR A 208 3.58 3.34 13.68
CA THR A 208 3.59 4.71 14.21
C THR A 208 3.62 5.74 13.07
N GLN A 209 4.44 5.51 12.04
CA GLN A 209 4.57 6.39 10.89
C GLN A 209 3.26 6.48 10.09
N ASN A 210 2.58 5.36 9.87
CA ASN A 210 1.25 5.33 9.24
C ASN A 210 0.24 6.17 10.03
N LYS A 211 0.22 6.04 11.37
CA LYS A 211 -0.66 6.83 12.24
C LYS A 211 -0.36 8.32 12.16
N ILE A 212 0.91 8.72 12.15
CA ILE A 212 1.32 10.14 11.99
C ILE A 212 0.77 10.70 10.67
N ILE A 213 0.90 9.96 9.57
CA ILE A 213 0.40 10.38 8.25
C ILE A 213 -1.13 10.51 8.27
N GLU A 214 -1.83 9.56 8.86
CA GLU A 214 -3.29 9.59 9.00
C GLU A 214 -3.75 10.80 9.82
N ASP A 215 -3.12 11.05 10.97
CA ASP A 215 -3.44 12.17 11.85
C ASP A 215 -3.15 13.53 11.18
N LEU A 216 -2.05 13.65 10.42
CA LEU A 216 -1.75 14.85 9.62
C LEU A 216 -2.79 15.08 8.52
N LYS A 217 -3.25 14.04 7.83
CA LYS A 217 -4.32 14.14 6.83
C LYS A 217 -5.63 14.62 7.47
N LYS A 218 -6.03 14.04 8.60
CA LYS A 218 -7.22 14.47 9.37
C LYS A 218 -7.11 15.93 9.81
N LEU A 219 -5.94 16.32 10.32
CA LEU A 219 -5.69 17.69 10.77
C LEU A 219 -5.74 18.68 9.59
N LYS A 220 -5.14 18.35 8.45
CA LYS A 220 -5.25 19.17 7.23
C LYS A 220 -6.71 19.39 6.83
N VAL A 221 -7.53 18.33 6.82
CA VAL A 221 -8.97 18.45 6.51
C VAL A 221 -9.67 19.39 7.49
N ALA A 222 -9.43 19.25 8.80
CA ALA A 222 -10.04 20.11 9.81
C ALA A 222 -9.63 21.59 9.66
N ILE A 223 -8.36 21.86 9.38
CA ILE A 223 -7.82 23.21 9.16
C ILE A 223 -8.36 23.80 7.86
N SER A 224 -8.41 23.00 6.77
CA SER A 224 -9.01 23.42 5.50
C SER A 224 -10.48 23.84 5.69
N ASN A 225 -11.26 23.04 6.43
CA ASN A 225 -12.63 23.37 6.79
C ASN A 225 -12.73 24.72 7.53
N ARG A 226 -11.86 24.92 8.51
CA ARG A 226 -11.87 26.13 9.34
C ARG A 226 -11.45 27.39 8.56
N LEU A 227 -10.51 27.27 7.63
CA LEU A 227 -9.98 28.40 6.88
C LEU A 227 -10.81 28.71 5.64
N LEU A 228 -11.11 27.71 4.78
CA LEU A 228 -11.77 27.90 3.49
C LEU A 228 -13.27 28.17 3.64
N ASN A 229 -13.91 27.72 4.73
CA ASN A 229 -15.32 28.01 5.01
C ASN A 229 -15.54 29.24 5.91
N ASN A 230 -14.50 29.92 6.34
CA ASN A 230 -14.62 31.08 7.23
C ASN A 230 -15.12 32.31 6.48
N LYS A 231 -16.40 32.65 6.68
CA LYS A 231 -17.07 33.80 6.03
C LYS A 231 -16.50 35.15 6.46
N THR A 232 -15.86 35.24 7.62
CA THR A 232 -15.22 36.47 8.10
C THR A 232 -13.86 36.69 7.43
N LEU A 233 -13.08 35.64 7.26
CA LEU A 233 -11.79 35.70 6.58
C LEU A 233 -11.98 35.80 5.06
N LEU A 234 -12.80 34.93 4.47
CA LEU A 234 -13.11 34.85 3.05
C LEU A 234 -14.54 35.39 2.84
N ASN A 235 -14.65 36.70 2.83
CA ASN A 235 -15.93 37.42 2.88
C ASN A 235 -16.61 37.60 1.50
N LYS A 236 -15.95 37.19 0.42
CA LYS A 236 -16.47 37.22 -0.95
C LYS A 236 -16.65 35.81 -1.50
N THR A 237 -17.54 35.70 -2.49
CA THR A 237 -17.77 34.46 -3.25
C THR A 237 -17.83 34.79 -4.72
N ALA A 238 -17.21 33.99 -5.55
CA ALA A 238 -17.27 34.15 -7.00
C ALA A 238 -17.13 32.77 -7.70
N PRO A 239 -17.65 32.62 -8.92
CA PRO A 239 -17.46 31.43 -9.71
C PRO A 239 -15.98 31.26 -10.08
N LEU A 240 -15.56 30.02 -10.22
CA LEU A 240 -14.15 29.67 -10.54
C LEU A 240 -13.68 30.29 -11.85
N SER A 241 -14.60 30.53 -12.81
CA SER A 241 -14.33 31.26 -14.06
C SER A 241 -13.75 32.67 -13.89
N ASN A 242 -13.97 33.31 -12.73
CA ASN A 242 -13.34 34.62 -12.44
C ASN A 242 -11.82 34.50 -12.19
N PHE A 243 -11.33 33.31 -11.87
CA PHE A 243 -9.95 33.07 -11.46
C PHE A 243 -9.12 32.29 -12.47
N GLY A 244 -9.76 31.83 -13.55
CA GLY A 244 -9.08 31.07 -14.61
C GLY A 244 -10.08 30.38 -15.54
N GLU A 245 -9.57 29.50 -16.38
CA GLU A 245 -10.39 28.72 -17.31
C GLU A 245 -9.98 27.24 -17.32
N LEU A 246 -10.94 26.38 -17.63
CA LEU A 246 -10.71 24.97 -17.84
C LEU A 246 -10.38 24.69 -19.30
N LYS A 247 -9.27 24.02 -19.57
CA LYS A 247 -8.82 23.54 -20.87
C LYS A 247 -9.00 22.03 -20.99
N ASN A 248 -9.42 21.57 -22.17
CA ASN A 248 -9.65 20.14 -22.44
C ASN A 248 -8.37 19.44 -22.90
N GLY A 249 -8.27 18.15 -22.57
CA GLY A 249 -7.16 17.30 -23.02
C GLY A 249 -7.36 16.76 -24.43
N TYR A 250 -6.34 16.02 -24.90
CA TYR A 250 -6.28 15.41 -26.22
C TYR A 250 -6.85 13.98 -26.22
N ALA A 251 -7.50 13.60 -27.32
CA ALA A 251 -8.07 12.26 -27.51
C ALA A 251 -7.04 11.28 -28.09
N PHE A 252 -6.21 10.69 -27.21
CA PHE A 252 -5.21 9.72 -27.64
C PHE A 252 -5.84 8.42 -28.14
N LYS A 253 -5.28 7.86 -29.22
CA LYS A 253 -5.68 6.53 -29.74
C LYS A 253 -4.87 5.46 -29.02
N SER A 254 -5.52 4.44 -28.48
CA SER A 254 -4.84 3.33 -27.78
C SER A 254 -3.84 2.57 -28.66
N SER A 255 -4.03 2.59 -29.98
CA SER A 255 -3.10 1.99 -30.96
C SER A 255 -1.72 2.69 -31.02
N THR A 256 -1.58 3.88 -30.43
CA THR A 256 -0.30 4.62 -30.36
C THR A 256 0.47 4.33 -29.07
N TYR A 257 -0.11 3.56 -28.14
CA TYR A 257 0.51 3.28 -26.85
C TYR A 257 1.65 2.26 -27.00
N VAL A 258 2.73 2.51 -26.29
CA VAL A 258 3.92 1.66 -26.24
C VAL A 258 4.33 1.39 -24.78
N PRO A 259 4.96 0.24 -24.48
CA PRO A 259 5.36 -0.11 -23.12
C PRO A 259 6.40 0.83 -22.50
N LYS A 260 7.22 1.49 -23.34
CA LYS A 260 8.28 2.44 -22.95
C LYS A 260 8.33 3.57 -23.95
N GLY A 261 7.59 4.63 -23.68
CA GLY A 261 7.56 5.84 -24.49
C GLY A 261 8.27 7.00 -23.78
N ASN A 262 8.46 8.09 -24.52
CA ASN A 262 9.11 9.31 -24.02
C ASN A 262 8.12 10.22 -23.29
N TYR A 263 6.83 10.06 -23.52
CA TYR A 263 5.76 10.90 -22.98
C TYR A 263 4.72 10.06 -22.26
N HIS A 264 4.29 10.53 -21.09
CA HIS A 264 3.23 9.92 -20.27
C HIS A 264 1.88 10.54 -20.60
N ILE A 265 0.86 9.74 -20.80
CA ILE A 265 -0.52 10.20 -20.98
C ILE A 265 -1.21 10.22 -19.64
N ILE A 266 -1.52 11.41 -19.14
CA ILE A 266 -2.17 11.62 -17.85
C ILE A 266 -3.68 11.44 -18.01
N THR A 267 -4.17 10.36 -17.41
CA THR A 267 -5.58 9.96 -17.41
C THR A 267 -6.21 10.17 -16.03
N ILE A 268 -7.49 9.89 -15.90
CA ILE A 268 -8.22 9.96 -14.60
C ILE A 268 -7.62 9.03 -13.53
N ALA A 269 -6.98 7.93 -13.92
CA ALA A 269 -6.31 7.02 -12.98
C ALA A 269 -5.09 7.66 -12.30
N ASN A 270 -4.49 8.65 -12.94
CA ASN A 270 -3.32 9.36 -12.45
C ASN A 270 -3.67 10.56 -11.56
N VAL A 271 -4.92 11.06 -11.65
CA VAL A 271 -5.46 12.15 -10.81
C VAL A 271 -6.20 11.51 -9.62
N SER A 272 -5.42 11.10 -8.62
CA SER A 272 -5.93 10.33 -7.46
C SER A 272 -6.66 11.19 -6.43
N GLY A 273 -6.45 12.52 -6.44
CA GLY A 273 -6.84 13.45 -5.37
C GLY A 273 -5.72 13.68 -4.34
N ASP A 274 -4.59 12.98 -4.44
CA ASP A 274 -3.35 13.36 -3.76
C ASP A 274 -2.79 14.64 -4.39
N ARG A 275 -1.89 15.34 -3.66
CA ARG A 275 -1.34 16.61 -4.16
C ARG A 275 -0.69 16.47 -5.53
N GLU A 276 0.09 15.43 -5.77
CA GLU A 276 0.77 15.19 -7.03
C GLU A 276 0.19 13.97 -7.75
N ILE A 277 0.21 14.01 -9.07
CA ILE A 277 -0.17 12.85 -9.91
C ILE A 277 0.78 11.68 -9.70
N VAL A 278 0.28 10.46 -9.94
CA VAL A 278 1.08 9.23 -9.96
C VAL A 278 1.31 8.81 -11.41
N THR A 279 2.58 8.66 -11.81
CA THR A 279 2.96 8.35 -13.20
C THR A 279 3.46 6.93 -13.44
N ASP A 280 3.64 6.12 -12.39
CA ASP A 280 4.25 4.78 -12.46
C ASP A 280 3.49 3.79 -13.37
N SER A 281 2.18 3.99 -13.54
CA SER A 281 1.31 3.14 -14.37
C SER A 281 0.71 3.87 -15.58
N CYS A 282 1.32 4.97 -16.03
CA CYS A 282 0.85 5.72 -17.19
C CYS A 282 0.99 4.94 -18.50
N ASN A 283 0.01 5.08 -19.38
CA ASN A 283 0.23 4.77 -20.79
C ASN A 283 1.26 5.75 -21.37
N THR A 284 2.13 5.25 -22.26
CA THR A 284 3.19 6.07 -22.86
C THR A 284 3.14 6.05 -24.38
N ILE A 285 3.66 7.11 -25.02
CA ILE A 285 3.85 7.24 -26.47
C ILE A 285 5.27 7.72 -26.79
N LEU A 286 5.74 7.43 -28.00
CA LEU A 286 7.09 7.78 -28.45
C LEU A 286 7.25 9.27 -28.78
N SER A 287 6.24 9.87 -29.41
CA SER A 287 6.27 11.25 -29.89
C SER A 287 4.94 11.96 -29.66
N VAL A 288 5.02 13.25 -29.49
CA VAL A 288 3.85 14.14 -29.32
C VAL A 288 3.07 14.19 -30.65
N PRO A 289 1.72 14.05 -30.63
CA PRO A 289 0.88 14.22 -31.83
C PRO A 289 1.09 15.59 -32.47
N ILE A 290 1.08 15.65 -33.82
CA ILE A 290 1.35 16.88 -34.57
C ILE A 290 0.29 17.96 -34.30
N ASP A 291 -0.96 17.57 -34.06
CA ASP A 291 -2.13 18.42 -33.84
C ASP A 291 -2.40 18.72 -32.35
N ILE A 292 -1.50 18.33 -31.44
CA ILE A 292 -1.61 18.63 -30.02
C ILE A 292 -1.49 20.15 -29.79
N GLN A 293 -2.32 20.67 -28.89
CA GLN A 293 -2.28 22.09 -28.51
C GLN A 293 -1.27 22.30 -27.37
N SER A 294 -0.68 23.49 -27.30
CA SER A 294 0.37 23.81 -26.34
C SER A 294 -0.02 23.57 -24.88
N HIS A 295 -1.28 23.82 -24.50
CA HIS A 295 -1.79 23.58 -23.14
C HIS A 295 -1.97 22.08 -22.81
N GLN A 296 -1.97 21.21 -23.81
CA GLN A 296 -2.09 19.77 -23.62
C GLN A 296 -0.73 19.11 -23.33
N ILE A 297 0.36 19.87 -23.41
CA ILE A 297 1.69 19.50 -22.92
C ILE A 297 1.84 20.12 -21.53
N LEU A 298 1.77 19.28 -20.51
CA LEU A 298 1.67 19.70 -19.13
C LEU A 298 3.01 20.22 -18.57
N LYS A 299 2.90 21.23 -17.72
CA LYS A 299 4.03 21.81 -16.96
C LYS A 299 3.90 21.41 -15.48
N SER A 300 5.03 21.37 -14.79
CA SER A 300 5.02 21.14 -13.34
C SER A 300 4.22 22.23 -12.63
N GLY A 301 3.31 21.83 -11.75
CA GLY A 301 2.39 22.71 -11.03
C GLY A 301 1.03 22.95 -11.71
N ASP A 302 0.80 22.42 -12.92
CA ASP A 302 -0.49 22.49 -13.58
C ASP A 302 -1.58 21.79 -12.75
N ILE A 303 -2.75 22.45 -12.58
CA ILE A 303 -3.87 21.95 -11.79
C ILE A 303 -4.75 21.06 -12.67
N LEU A 304 -4.78 19.77 -12.36
CA LEU A 304 -5.52 18.76 -13.11
C LEU A 304 -6.78 18.32 -12.37
N ILE A 305 -7.88 18.18 -13.11
CA ILE A 305 -9.20 17.80 -12.56
C ILE A 305 -9.73 16.61 -13.34
N SER A 306 -10.14 15.54 -12.65
CA SER A 306 -10.77 14.39 -13.28
C SER A 306 -12.21 14.73 -13.70
N LEU A 307 -12.56 14.48 -14.99
CA LEU A 307 -13.84 14.85 -15.57
C LEU A 307 -14.83 13.68 -15.66
N THR A 308 -14.33 12.43 -15.60
CA THR A 308 -15.16 11.22 -15.73
C THR A 308 -14.77 10.18 -14.70
N GLY A 309 -15.69 9.28 -14.37
CA GLY A 309 -15.47 8.22 -13.38
C GLY A 309 -15.39 8.79 -11.96
N ASN A 310 -14.21 8.93 -11.42
CA ASN A 310 -13.97 9.61 -10.13
C ASN A 310 -13.93 11.13 -10.33
N VAL A 311 -15.07 11.73 -10.64
CA VAL A 311 -15.17 13.15 -10.99
C VAL A 311 -14.77 14.09 -9.85
N GLY A 312 -14.15 15.23 -10.20
CA GLY A 312 -13.82 16.29 -9.23
C GLY A 312 -12.58 16.04 -8.40
N ARG A 313 -11.82 14.96 -8.62
CA ARG A 313 -10.51 14.80 -7.99
C ARG A 313 -9.50 15.76 -8.59
N VAL A 314 -8.65 16.33 -7.76
CA VAL A 314 -7.70 17.35 -8.16
C VAL A 314 -6.29 16.98 -7.73
N SER A 315 -5.34 17.06 -8.66
CA SER A 315 -3.90 16.86 -8.40
C SER A 315 -3.08 17.87 -9.20
N LEU A 316 -1.85 18.12 -8.76
CA LEU A 316 -0.88 18.92 -9.50
C LEU A 316 -0.04 18.01 -10.40
N ASN A 317 0.22 18.48 -11.63
CA ASN A 317 1.19 17.82 -12.48
C ASN A 317 2.58 17.91 -11.89
N LYS A 318 3.30 16.79 -11.88
CA LYS A 318 4.71 16.71 -11.47
C LYS A 318 5.57 16.21 -12.61
N GLY A 319 6.69 16.88 -12.82
CA GLY A 319 7.65 16.51 -13.86
C GLY A 319 7.29 17.04 -15.24
N ASN A 320 8.06 16.59 -16.23
CA ASN A 320 7.97 16.98 -17.62
C ASN A 320 7.53 15.79 -18.49
N ASN A 321 7.27 16.03 -19.77
CA ASN A 321 6.86 15.01 -20.73
C ASN A 321 5.50 14.35 -20.42
N ASN A 322 4.63 15.06 -19.71
CA ASN A 322 3.27 14.63 -19.41
C ASN A 322 2.29 15.30 -20.39
N LEU A 323 1.35 14.52 -20.92
CA LEU A 323 0.37 14.95 -21.90
C LEU A 323 -1.04 14.77 -21.34
N LEU A 324 -1.89 15.78 -21.52
CA LEU A 324 -3.24 15.83 -20.97
C LEU A 324 -4.22 15.00 -21.78
N ASN A 325 -4.84 13.97 -21.19
CA ASN A 325 -5.90 13.18 -21.83
C ASN A 325 -7.25 13.89 -21.78
N GLN A 326 -8.12 13.65 -22.78
CA GLN A 326 -9.46 14.25 -22.93
C GLN A 326 -10.40 14.08 -21.72
N ARG A 327 -10.14 13.11 -20.81
CA ARG A 327 -10.96 12.88 -19.61
C ARG A 327 -10.42 13.59 -18.37
N VAL A 328 -9.38 14.39 -18.56
CA VAL A 328 -8.79 15.25 -17.52
C VAL A 328 -8.83 16.68 -18.01
N GLY A 329 -9.26 17.60 -17.15
CA GLY A 329 -9.23 19.03 -17.41
C GLY A 329 -7.98 19.65 -16.81
N LEU A 330 -7.40 20.63 -17.50
CA LEU A 330 -6.36 21.51 -16.99
C LEU A 330 -7.01 22.84 -16.60
N PHE A 331 -6.98 23.19 -15.32
CA PHE A 331 -7.41 24.52 -14.88
C PHE A 331 -6.22 25.49 -14.94
N VAL A 332 -6.33 26.52 -15.77
CA VAL A 332 -5.29 27.53 -15.97
C VAL A 332 -5.67 28.81 -15.21
N PRO A 333 -5.01 29.11 -14.08
CA PRO A 333 -5.26 30.34 -13.33
C PRO A 333 -4.90 31.59 -14.13
N ASN A 334 -5.66 32.68 -13.93
CA ASN A 334 -5.42 33.97 -14.58
C ASN A 334 -4.55 34.92 -13.74
N ASN A 335 -3.91 34.42 -12.69
CA ASN A 335 -3.04 35.17 -11.75
C ASN A 335 -3.74 36.29 -10.94
N SER A 336 -5.07 36.39 -10.95
CA SER A 336 -5.80 37.33 -10.09
C SER A 336 -5.76 36.94 -8.62
N ILE A 337 -5.50 35.67 -8.33
CA ILE A 337 -5.32 35.10 -7.02
C ILE A 337 -4.23 34.01 -7.08
N SER A 338 -3.68 33.63 -5.92
CA SER A 338 -2.66 32.57 -5.85
C SER A 338 -3.14 31.25 -6.46
N ALA A 339 -2.38 30.66 -7.38
CA ALA A 339 -2.66 29.33 -7.95
C ALA A 339 -2.69 28.25 -6.86
N GLU A 340 -1.86 28.37 -5.82
CA GLU A 340 -1.88 27.47 -4.67
C GLU A 340 -3.20 27.59 -3.91
N PHE A 341 -3.76 28.81 -3.73
CA PHE A 341 -5.06 28.99 -3.10
C PHE A 341 -6.18 28.30 -3.91
N ILE A 342 -6.13 28.42 -5.22
CA ILE A 342 -7.10 27.77 -6.12
C ILE A 342 -6.97 26.24 -5.97
N TYR A 343 -5.75 25.71 -6.02
CA TYR A 343 -5.51 24.29 -5.82
C TYR A 343 -6.08 23.81 -4.48
N GLN A 344 -5.79 24.50 -3.38
CA GLN A 344 -6.28 24.13 -2.05
C GLN A 344 -7.82 24.22 -1.94
N SER A 345 -8.43 25.17 -2.63
CA SER A 345 -9.89 25.30 -2.68
C SER A 345 -10.54 24.16 -3.48
N LEU A 346 -9.90 23.71 -4.57
CA LEU A 346 -10.39 22.64 -5.44
C LEU A 346 -10.05 21.24 -4.91
N SER A 347 -8.92 21.06 -4.23
CA SER A 347 -8.57 19.79 -3.57
C SER A 347 -9.34 19.54 -2.27
N PHE A 348 -10.12 20.52 -1.83
CA PHE A 348 -10.96 20.40 -0.65
C PHE A 348 -12.21 19.55 -0.94
N VAL A 349 -12.54 18.65 -0.01
CA VAL A 349 -13.61 17.63 -0.15
C VAL A 349 -14.96 18.19 -0.63
N GLN A 350 -15.26 19.46 -0.35
CA GLN A 350 -16.51 20.08 -0.80
C GLN A 350 -16.59 20.23 -2.31
N PHE A 351 -15.48 20.48 -3.00
CA PHE A 351 -15.46 20.55 -4.45
C PHE A 351 -15.75 19.17 -5.07
N GLU A 352 -15.04 18.12 -4.66
CA GLU A 352 -15.28 16.76 -5.14
C GLU A 352 -16.74 16.34 -4.90
N ASN A 353 -17.26 16.54 -3.69
CA ASN A 353 -18.66 16.24 -3.36
C ASN A 353 -19.66 17.04 -4.23
N SER A 354 -19.36 18.30 -4.51
CA SER A 354 -20.22 19.12 -5.41
C SER A 354 -20.21 18.56 -6.83
N MET A 355 -19.07 18.15 -7.35
CA MET A 355 -18.94 17.55 -8.69
C MET A 355 -19.63 16.18 -8.76
N ILE A 356 -19.50 15.36 -7.73
CA ILE A 356 -20.21 14.06 -7.62
C ILE A 356 -21.72 14.29 -7.63
N ASN A 357 -22.24 15.25 -6.87
CA ASN A 357 -23.67 15.56 -6.82
C ASN A 357 -24.20 16.03 -8.18
N LEU A 358 -23.44 16.83 -8.93
CA LEU A 358 -23.81 17.27 -10.28
C LEU A 358 -23.81 16.11 -11.29
N ALA A 359 -22.90 15.15 -11.13
CA ALA A 359 -22.79 13.99 -12.02
C ALA A 359 -23.80 12.88 -11.71
N GLN A 360 -24.53 12.95 -10.59
CA GLN A 360 -25.53 11.95 -10.19
C GLN A 360 -26.71 11.95 -11.15
N GLY A 361 -27.12 10.75 -11.60
CA GLY A 361 -28.25 10.57 -12.55
C GLY A 361 -27.83 10.27 -13.99
N ALA A 362 -26.53 10.36 -14.34
CA ALA A 362 -26.01 9.90 -15.61
C ALA A 362 -25.59 8.43 -15.55
N ALA A 363 -25.71 7.68 -16.65
CA ALA A 363 -25.25 6.29 -16.75
C ALA A 363 -23.75 6.14 -16.50
N GLN A 364 -22.98 7.19 -16.74
CA GLN A 364 -21.56 7.32 -16.37
C GLN A 364 -21.37 8.71 -15.77
N MET A 365 -20.73 8.78 -14.58
CA MET A 365 -20.39 10.07 -13.97
C MET A 365 -19.48 10.87 -14.90
N ASN A 366 -19.94 12.05 -15.28
CA ASN A 366 -19.24 12.98 -16.16
C ASN A 366 -19.59 14.41 -15.79
N ILE A 367 -18.60 15.29 -15.74
CA ILE A 367 -18.74 16.73 -15.52
C ILE A 367 -18.11 17.51 -16.67
N GLY A 368 -18.72 18.63 -17.01
CA GLY A 368 -18.29 19.49 -18.08
C GLY A 368 -17.52 20.72 -17.60
N LYS A 369 -16.99 21.47 -18.57
CA LYS A 369 -16.32 22.76 -18.33
C LYS A 369 -17.22 23.72 -17.53
N GLY A 370 -18.49 23.84 -17.91
CA GLY A 370 -19.45 24.74 -17.25
C GLY A 370 -19.68 24.40 -15.77
N ASP A 371 -19.74 23.10 -15.44
CA ASP A 371 -19.93 22.65 -14.07
C ASP A 371 -18.79 23.08 -13.16
N ILE A 372 -17.54 22.93 -13.65
CA ILE A 372 -16.34 23.32 -12.92
C ILE A 372 -16.22 24.84 -12.84
N GLU A 373 -16.38 25.54 -13.94
CA GLU A 373 -16.21 26.99 -14.01
C GLU A 373 -17.29 27.75 -13.24
N SER A 374 -18.48 27.19 -13.05
CA SER A 374 -19.56 27.76 -12.24
C SER A 374 -19.43 27.49 -10.74
N TYR A 375 -18.50 26.59 -10.32
CA TYR A 375 -18.30 26.29 -8.91
C TYR A 375 -17.91 27.54 -8.13
N GLN A 376 -18.58 27.78 -6.99
CA GLN A 376 -18.41 28.98 -6.19
C GLN A 376 -17.30 28.77 -5.16
N ILE A 377 -16.23 29.54 -5.23
CA ILE A 377 -15.19 29.58 -4.22
C ILE A 377 -15.29 30.84 -3.36
N ARG A 378 -14.96 30.70 -2.09
CA ARG A 378 -14.81 31.85 -1.17
C ARG A 378 -13.42 32.44 -1.32
N TYR A 379 -13.33 33.76 -1.27
CA TYR A 379 -12.06 34.47 -1.36
C TYR A 379 -12.08 35.80 -0.60
N SER A 380 -10.95 36.49 -0.58
CA SER A 380 -10.79 37.85 -0.07
C SER A 380 -9.91 38.65 -1.02
N ASP A 381 -10.13 39.97 -1.11
CA ASP A 381 -9.23 40.88 -1.82
C ASP A 381 -7.91 41.08 -1.06
N ASN A 382 -7.81 40.67 0.20
CA ASN A 382 -6.59 40.71 0.95
C ASN A 382 -5.64 39.59 0.49
N HIS A 383 -4.75 39.92 -0.45
CA HIS A 383 -3.78 38.97 -1.00
C HIS A 383 -2.82 38.40 0.07
N GLN A 384 -2.49 39.16 1.12
CA GLN A 384 -1.63 38.66 2.20
C GLN A 384 -2.35 37.55 2.98
N LEU A 385 -3.64 37.73 3.25
CA LEU A 385 -4.46 36.70 3.92
C LEU A 385 -4.56 35.44 3.04
N ILE A 386 -4.85 35.59 1.73
CA ILE A 386 -4.93 34.48 0.78
C ILE A 386 -3.61 33.71 0.74
N ASN A 387 -2.48 34.42 0.61
CA ASN A 387 -1.15 33.81 0.61
C ASN A 387 -0.84 33.09 1.92
N SER A 388 -1.26 33.65 3.06
CA SER A 388 -1.07 33.02 4.39
C SER A 388 -1.87 31.73 4.50
N ILE A 389 -3.13 31.71 4.07
CA ILE A 389 -3.98 30.51 4.04
C ILE A 389 -3.35 29.44 3.13
N SER A 390 -2.95 29.84 1.92
CA SER A 390 -2.31 28.95 0.94
C SER A 390 -1.05 28.30 1.51
N ARG A 391 -0.21 29.11 2.19
CA ARG A 391 1.04 28.63 2.77
C ARG A 391 0.81 27.65 3.93
N ILE A 392 -0.13 27.94 4.81
CA ILE A 392 -0.47 27.02 5.92
C ILE A 392 -0.87 25.66 5.35
N LEU A 393 -1.75 25.62 4.35
CA LEU A 393 -2.23 24.36 3.76
C LEU A 393 -1.14 23.66 2.97
N LEU A 394 -0.29 24.40 2.24
CA LEU A 394 0.88 23.88 1.56
C LEU A 394 1.89 23.24 2.52
N ASP A 395 2.14 23.88 3.67
CA ASP A 395 3.07 23.35 4.69
C ASP A 395 2.60 21.98 5.21
N TYR A 396 1.27 21.77 5.34
CA TYR A 396 0.71 20.44 5.65
C TYR A 396 0.93 19.43 4.54
N ASP A 397 0.75 19.82 3.27
CA ASP A 397 1.02 18.94 2.14
C ASP A 397 2.48 18.50 2.08
N ILE A 398 3.39 19.46 2.23
CA ILE A 398 4.83 19.19 2.27
C ILE A 398 5.17 18.25 3.44
N LYS A 399 4.58 18.48 4.63
CA LYS A 399 4.82 17.62 5.78
C LYS A 399 4.33 16.19 5.53
N ILE A 400 3.12 16.02 4.99
CA ILE A 400 2.56 14.71 4.63
C ILE A 400 3.46 14.01 3.59
N GLU A 401 3.97 14.73 2.59
CA GLU A 401 4.88 14.18 1.59
C GLU A 401 6.19 13.68 2.21
N ILE A 402 6.79 14.47 3.12
CA ILE A 402 8.02 14.09 3.84
C ILE A 402 7.78 12.81 4.66
N GLU A 403 6.66 12.75 5.39
CA GLU A 403 6.33 11.57 6.20
C GLU A 403 6.05 10.32 5.35
N ASN A 404 5.44 10.48 4.17
CA ASN A 404 5.28 9.37 3.21
C ASN A 404 6.63 8.89 2.66
N LYS A 405 7.56 9.78 2.32
CA LYS A 405 8.91 9.40 1.90
C LYS A 405 9.67 8.66 3.01
N TYR A 406 9.51 9.09 4.24
CA TYR A 406 10.09 8.39 5.39
C TYR A 406 9.49 6.99 5.58
N LEU A 407 8.16 6.84 5.44
CA LEU A 407 7.50 5.53 5.44
C LEU A 407 8.07 4.60 4.36
N GLN A 408 8.24 5.09 3.12
CA GLN A 408 8.82 4.31 2.03
C GLN A 408 10.27 3.86 2.34
N SER A 409 11.04 4.71 3.01
CA SER A 409 12.39 4.33 3.47
C SER A 409 12.36 3.20 4.50
N LEU A 410 11.43 3.26 5.48
CA LEU A 410 11.25 2.19 6.48
C LEU A 410 10.82 0.86 5.84
N LEU A 411 9.86 0.91 4.89
CA LEU A 411 9.41 -0.27 4.15
C LEU A 411 10.56 -0.88 3.32
N SER A 412 11.36 -0.04 2.68
CA SER A 412 12.54 -0.47 1.92
C SER A 412 13.60 -1.12 2.82
N GLN A 413 13.82 -0.56 4.02
CA GLN A 413 14.70 -1.16 5.03
C GLN A 413 14.19 -2.54 5.47
N LYS A 414 12.87 -2.67 5.74
CA LYS A 414 12.25 -3.95 6.10
C LYS A 414 12.45 -4.99 4.99
N ALA A 415 12.16 -4.63 3.75
CA ALA A 415 12.34 -5.51 2.60
C ALA A 415 13.81 -5.94 2.43
N TYR A 416 14.77 -5.02 2.61
CA TYR A 416 16.19 -5.33 2.59
C TYR A 416 16.58 -6.33 3.69
N LEU A 417 16.11 -6.12 4.92
CA LEU A 417 16.38 -7.01 6.05
C LEU A 417 15.79 -8.41 5.83
N LEU A 418 14.53 -8.50 5.38
CA LEU A 418 13.87 -9.77 5.04
C LEU A 418 14.56 -10.52 3.90
N SER A 419 15.26 -9.81 3.02
CA SER A 419 16.01 -10.42 1.91
C SER A 419 17.40 -10.91 2.30
N ASN A 420 17.99 -10.38 3.37
CA ASN A 420 19.42 -10.62 3.67
C ASN A 420 19.68 -11.21 5.05
N LEU A 421 18.75 -11.11 6.01
CA LEU A 421 18.86 -11.72 7.35
C LEU A 421 18.47 -13.21 7.39
N PHE A 422 17.96 -13.78 6.31
CA PHE A 422 17.44 -15.15 6.23
C PHE A 422 18.07 -15.92 5.06
N ILE A 423 17.93 -17.28 5.08
CA ILE A 423 18.47 -18.22 4.07
C ILE A 423 17.41 -19.15 3.50
#